data_5cf861ace388b478031ee8940cd2f7b6
#
_entry.id   5cf861ace388b478031ee8940cd2f7b6
#
_cell.length_a   1.000
_cell.length_b   1.000
_cell.length_c   1.000
_cell.angle_alpha   90.00
_cell.angle_beta   90.00
_cell.angle_gamma   90.00
#
_symmetry.space_group_name_H-M   'P 1'
#
loop_
_entity.id
_entity.type
_entity.pdbx_description
1 polymer ?
#
loop_
_entity_poly.entity_id
_entity_poly.type
_entity_poly.pdbx_seq_one_letter_code
_entity_poly.pdbx_strand_id
1 'polypeptide(L)'
;MSKIVWSPQPRQSAFMCRPEYECLYGGAAGGGKSDAMLCEAMRQIKVPNYKGIIFRKTYPQLQELILRSNELYKAVVPQAKYNVTDKKWTFPSGAKIFFGTMQHVKDRLNYQGLAYDFIGFDELTHFTWEEYSYMFSVIVQADREHVYT
;
A
#
# COMPACT_ATOMS: atom_id res chain seq x y z
N MET A 1 -4.27 -28.26 -0.57
CA MET A 1 -4.96 -27.52 -1.63
C MET A 1 -5.09 -26.06 -1.20
N SER A 2 -4.57 -25.15 -1.99
CA SER A 2 -4.64 -23.73 -1.64
C SER A 2 -6.04 -23.19 -1.93
N LYS A 3 -6.54 -22.38 -1.01
CA LYS A 3 -7.83 -21.73 -1.16
C LYS A 3 -7.64 -20.36 -1.84
N ILE A 4 -8.46 -20.09 -2.85
CA ILE A 4 -8.45 -18.77 -3.47
C ILE A 4 -9.22 -17.82 -2.55
N VAL A 5 -8.51 -16.83 -1.98
CA VAL A 5 -9.10 -15.83 -1.09
C VAL A 5 -9.59 -14.63 -1.88
N TRP A 6 -8.87 -14.26 -2.92
CA TRP A 6 -9.17 -13.12 -3.76
C TRP A 6 -8.58 -13.34 -5.14
N SER A 7 -9.32 -12.92 -6.14
CA SER A 7 -8.87 -13.00 -7.53
C SER A 7 -9.10 -11.65 -8.21
N PRO A 8 -8.14 -11.13 -8.97
CA PRO A 8 -8.32 -9.83 -9.61
C PRO A 8 -9.31 -9.90 -10.76
N GLN A 9 -10.12 -8.84 -10.88
CA GLN A 9 -10.90 -8.60 -12.08
C GLN A 9 -9.95 -8.21 -13.23
N PRO A 10 -10.41 -8.24 -14.51
CA PRO A 10 -9.52 -7.96 -15.63
C PRO A 10 -8.71 -6.67 -15.54
N ARG A 11 -9.32 -5.57 -15.11
CA ARG A 11 -8.61 -4.30 -14.95
C ARG A 11 -7.58 -4.34 -13.81
N GLN A 12 -7.90 -5.03 -12.73
CA GLN A 12 -6.98 -5.23 -11.61
C GLN A 12 -5.79 -6.07 -12.04
N SER A 13 -6.03 -7.15 -12.79
CA SER A 13 -4.97 -7.99 -13.34
C SER A 13 -4.03 -7.18 -14.24
N ALA A 14 -4.59 -6.34 -15.11
CA ALA A 14 -3.80 -5.50 -16.00
C ALA A 14 -2.92 -4.53 -15.18
N PHE A 15 -3.47 -3.93 -14.14
CA PHE A 15 -2.73 -3.06 -13.24
C PHE A 15 -1.58 -3.80 -12.55
N MET A 16 -1.87 -4.96 -11.98
CA MET A 16 -0.88 -5.73 -11.22
C MET A 16 0.24 -6.31 -12.09
N CYS A 17 0.00 -6.44 -13.39
CA CYS A 17 1.00 -6.93 -14.34
C CYS A 17 1.87 -5.81 -14.95
N ARG A 18 1.65 -4.56 -14.57
CA ARG A 18 2.42 -3.44 -15.12
C ARG A 18 3.83 -3.44 -14.54
N PRO A 19 4.85 -3.32 -15.39
CA PRO A 19 6.24 -3.27 -14.94
C PRO A 19 6.75 -1.85 -14.68
N GLU A 20 5.93 -0.85 -14.94
CA GLU A 20 6.34 0.55 -14.85
C GLU A 20 6.68 0.95 -13.42
N TYR A 21 7.65 1.84 -13.30
CA TYR A 21 8.09 2.42 -12.03
C TYR A 21 6.96 3.16 -11.32
N GLU A 22 6.14 3.87 -12.08
CA GLU A 22 4.97 4.57 -11.58
C GLU A 22 3.75 4.14 -12.40
N CYS A 23 2.70 3.75 -11.72
CA CYS A 23 1.49 3.27 -12.38
C CYS A 23 0.25 3.92 -11.77
N LEU A 24 -0.58 4.52 -12.63
CA LEU A 24 -1.86 5.11 -12.24
C LEU A 24 -2.99 4.16 -12.60
N TYR A 25 -3.76 3.77 -11.59
CA TYR A 25 -4.95 2.95 -11.77
C TYR A 25 -6.19 3.81 -11.55
N GLY A 26 -6.76 4.29 -12.64
CA GLY A 26 -7.95 5.13 -12.62
C GLY A 26 -9.24 4.33 -12.64
N GLY A 27 -10.35 5.00 -12.33
CA GLY A 27 -11.67 4.40 -12.38
C GLY A 27 -12.60 4.98 -11.34
N ALA A 28 -13.87 4.56 -11.39
CA ALA A 28 -14.87 4.99 -10.43
C ALA A 28 -14.58 4.45 -9.03
N ALA A 29 -15.01 5.19 -8.01
CA ALA A 29 -14.91 4.75 -6.63
C ALA A 29 -15.60 3.39 -6.46
N GLY A 30 -15.02 2.52 -5.64
CA GLY A 30 -15.57 1.19 -5.38
C GLY A 30 -15.25 0.15 -6.44
N GLY A 31 -14.44 0.46 -7.44
CA GLY A 31 -14.09 -0.46 -8.52
C GLY A 31 -13.06 -1.53 -8.16
N GLY A 32 -12.86 -1.84 -6.89
CA GLY A 32 -11.89 -2.84 -6.45
C GLY A 32 -10.44 -2.35 -6.46
N LYS A 33 -10.23 -1.07 -6.62
CA LYS A 33 -8.88 -0.47 -6.65
C LYS A 33 -8.14 -0.68 -5.34
N SER A 34 -8.83 -0.54 -4.21
CA SER A 34 -8.23 -0.74 -2.88
C SER A 34 -7.76 -2.17 -2.69
N ASP A 35 -8.56 -3.14 -3.12
CA ASP A 35 -8.16 -4.56 -3.04
C ASP A 35 -6.92 -4.83 -3.90
N ALA A 36 -6.89 -4.30 -5.11
CA ALA A 36 -5.73 -4.46 -6.00
C ALA A 36 -4.47 -3.87 -5.37
N MET A 37 -4.57 -2.70 -4.75
CA MET A 37 -3.44 -2.06 -4.08
C MET A 37 -2.97 -2.86 -2.87
N LEU A 38 -3.89 -3.35 -2.04
CA LEU A 38 -3.54 -4.18 -0.90
C LEU A 38 -2.82 -5.45 -1.32
N CYS A 39 -3.29 -6.09 -2.38
CA CYS A 39 -2.67 -7.31 -2.90
C CYS A 39 -1.33 -7.03 -3.57
N GLU A 40 -1.21 -5.92 -4.29
CA GLU A 40 0.06 -5.53 -4.91
C GLU A 40 1.13 -5.28 -3.86
N ALA A 41 0.78 -4.66 -2.75
CA ALA A 41 1.71 -4.43 -1.65
C ALA A 41 2.26 -5.75 -1.07
N MET A 42 1.53 -6.85 -1.22
CA MET A 42 1.93 -8.16 -0.69
C MET A 42 2.91 -8.92 -1.59
N ARG A 43 3.19 -8.44 -2.80
CA ARG A 43 3.96 -9.25 -3.77
C ARG A 43 5.35 -9.60 -3.28
N GLN A 44 5.96 -8.78 -2.43
CA GLN A 44 7.33 -8.98 -1.97
C GLN A 44 7.41 -9.30 -0.48
N ILE A 45 6.34 -9.78 0.13
CA ILE A 45 6.35 -10.07 1.58
C ILE A 45 7.25 -11.23 1.98
N LYS A 46 7.81 -11.95 1.02
CA LYS A 46 8.82 -12.99 1.30
C LYS A 46 10.23 -12.42 1.42
N VAL A 47 10.42 -11.17 1.06
CA VAL A 47 11.72 -10.48 1.17
C VAL A 47 11.84 -9.91 2.60
N PRO A 48 12.83 -10.32 3.41
CA PRO A 48 12.87 -10.00 4.84
C PRO A 48 12.87 -8.51 5.17
N ASN A 49 13.50 -7.69 4.36
CA ASN A 49 13.64 -6.26 4.63
C ASN A 49 12.62 -5.41 3.85
N TYR A 50 11.67 -6.05 3.20
CA TYR A 50 10.65 -5.32 2.43
C TYR A 50 9.81 -4.44 3.33
N LYS A 51 9.61 -3.19 2.90
CA LYS A 51 8.73 -2.23 3.56
C LYS A 51 7.81 -1.59 2.53
N GLY A 52 6.52 -1.80 2.68
CA GLY A 52 5.51 -1.11 1.89
C GLY A 52 4.75 -0.13 2.77
N ILE A 53 4.16 0.90 2.16
CA ILE A 53 3.25 1.81 2.85
C ILE A 53 2.11 2.18 1.92
N ILE A 54 0.90 2.25 2.48
CA ILE A 54 -0.29 2.64 1.74
C ILE A 54 -0.93 3.83 2.45
N PHE A 55 -1.25 4.86 1.69
CA PHE A 55 -1.82 6.11 2.21
C PHE A 55 -3.28 6.28 1.83
N ARG A 56 -4.06 6.78 2.77
CA ARG A 56 -5.34 7.43 2.57
C ARG A 56 -5.25 8.86 3.12
N LYS A 57 -6.10 9.74 2.64
CA LYS A 57 -6.04 11.15 3.04
C LYS A 57 -6.41 11.38 4.49
N THR A 58 -7.43 10.70 5.00
CA THR A 58 -7.93 10.89 6.35
C THR A 58 -7.93 9.58 7.14
N TYR A 59 -7.93 9.70 8.47
CA TYR A 59 -7.92 8.55 9.35
C TYR A 59 -9.18 7.67 9.20
N PRO A 60 -10.41 8.23 9.13
CA PRO A 60 -11.59 7.38 8.92
C PRO A 60 -11.52 6.55 7.63
N GLN A 61 -11.02 7.15 6.55
CA GLN A 61 -10.82 6.43 5.29
C GLN A 61 -9.76 5.34 5.43
N LEU A 62 -8.71 5.62 6.19
CA LEU A 62 -7.66 4.64 6.46
C LEU A 62 -8.18 3.45 7.24
N GLN A 63 -9.09 3.67 8.18
CA GLN A 63 -9.70 2.58 8.96
C GLN A 63 -10.42 1.57 8.08
N GLU A 64 -11.13 2.02 7.07
CA GLU A 64 -11.79 1.13 6.12
C GLU A 64 -10.77 0.25 5.40
N LEU A 65 -9.66 0.85 4.99
CA LEU A 65 -8.59 0.13 4.31
C LEU A 65 -7.93 -0.90 5.24
N ILE A 66 -7.70 -0.53 6.49
CA ILE A 66 -7.14 -1.43 7.50
C ILE A 66 -8.07 -2.62 7.74
N LEU A 67 -9.37 -2.38 7.87
CA LEU A 67 -10.35 -3.46 8.04
C LEU A 67 -10.31 -4.42 6.86
N ARG A 68 -10.24 -3.89 5.64
CA ARG A 68 -10.16 -4.75 4.46
C ARG A 68 -8.85 -5.55 4.44
N SER A 69 -7.74 -4.94 4.87
CA SER A 69 -6.47 -5.65 4.95
C SER A 69 -6.52 -6.80 5.95
N ASN A 70 -7.25 -6.65 7.06
CA ASN A 70 -7.43 -7.73 8.02
C ASN A 70 -8.10 -8.95 7.37
N GLU A 71 -9.10 -8.71 6.53
CA GLU A 71 -9.76 -9.81 5.82
C GLU A 71 -8.81 -10.50 4.83
N LEU A 72 -8.10 -9.71 4.01
CA LEU A 72 -7.26 -10.25 2.95
C LEU A 72 -5.96 -10.85 3.47
N TYR A 73 -5.24 -10.12 4.32
CA TYR A 73 -3.90 -10.52 4.74
C TYR A 73 -3.92 -11.71 5.68
N LYS A 74 -4.88 -11.74 6.60
CA LYS A 74 -5.03 -12.89 7.50
C LYS A 74 -5.42 -14.16 6.77
N ALA A 75 -6.24 -14.03 5.73
CA ALA A 75 -6.65 -15.18 4.95
C ALA A 75 -5.50 -15.76 4.11
N VAL A 76 -4.61 -14.89 3.60
CA VAL A 76 -3.46 -15.31 2.78
C VAL A 76 -2.30 -15.77 3.65
N VAL A 77 -2.01 -15.05 4.74
CA VAL A 77 -0.91 -15.34 5.66
C VAL A 77 -1.44 -15.35 7.09
N PRO A 78 -1.98 -16.49 7.57
CA PRO A 78 -2.57 -16.56 8.91
C PRO A 78 -1.62 -16.17 10.04
N GLN A 79 -0.30 -16.31 9.85
CA GLN A 79 0.70 -15.97 10.84
C GLN A 79 1.05 -14.47 10.87
N ALA A 80 0.56 -13.69 9.91
CA ALA A 80 0.82 -12.25 9.88
C ALA A 80 0.18 -11.58 11.10
N LYS A 81 0.86 -10.57 11.64
CA LYS A 81 0.40 -9.85 12.83
C LYS A 81 0.24 -8.36 12.53
N TYR A 82 -0.89 -7.80 12.95
CA TYR A 82 -1.17 -6.38 12.80
C TYR A 82 -0.95 -5.65 14.13
N ASN A 83 -0.14 -4.60 14.10
CA ASN A 83 0.09 -3.72 15.26
C ASN A 83 -0.79 -2.48 15.13
N VAL A 84 -1.77 -2.36 16.03
CA VAL A 84 -2.75 -1.27 16.01
C VAL A 84 -2.09 0.09 16.28
N THR A 85 -1.12 0.13 17.19
CA THR A 85 -0.43 1.37 17.55
C THR A 85 0.42 1.90 16.41
N ASP A 86 1.24 1.03 15.82
CA ASP A 86 2.15 1.41 14.74
C ASP A 86 1.49 1.36 13.36
N LYS A 87 0.28 0.86 13.27
CA LYS A 87 -0.48 0.71 12.02
C LYS A 87 0.34 -0.03 10.96
N LYS A 88 0.83 -1.21 11.32
CA LYS A 88 1.63 -2.00 10.39
C LYS A 88 1.34 -3.50 10.51
N TRP A 89 1.42 -4.19 9.38
CA TRP A 89 1.47 -5.64 9.32
C TRP A 89 2.92 -6.09 9.36
N THR A 90 3.19 -7.14 10.12
CA THR A 90 4.49 -7.82 10.11
C THR A 90 4.26 -9.26 9.65
N PHE A 91 5.00 -9.68 8.64
CA PHE A 91 4.90 -11.01 8.05
C PHE A 91 5.99 -11.92 8.60
N PRO A 92 5.84 -13.25 8.49
CA PRO A 92 6.84 -14.19 9.06
C PRO A 92 8.27 -13.96 8.59
N SER A 93 8.46 -13.44 7.37
CA SER A 93 9.78 -13.13 6.82
C SER A 93 10.45 -11.93 7.48
N GLY A 94 9.68 -11.10 8.19
CA GLY A 94 10.12 -9.80 8.68
C GLY A 94 9.69 -8.63 7.80
N ALA A 95 9.09 -8.90 6.64
CA ALA A 95 8.54 -7.86 5.78
C ALA A 95 7.41 -7.11 6.50
N LYS A 96 7.26 -5.83 6.18
CA LYS A 96 6.27 -4.96 6.84
C LYS A 96 5.48 -4.16 5.80
N ILE A 97 4.20 -3.99 6.10
CA ILE A 97 3.32 -3.08 5.33
C ILE A 97 2.69 -2.11 6.31
N PHE A 98 2.96 -0.83 6.10
CA PHE A 98 2.48 0.26 6.95
C PHE A 98 1.26 0.93 6.33
N PHE A 99 0.45 1.55 7.18
CA PHE A 99 -0.65 2.41 6.75
C PHE A 99 -0.42 3.82 7.31
N GLY A 100 -0.64 4.82 6.48
CA GLY A 100 -0.41 6.21 6.88
C GLY A 100 -1.46 7.16 6.32
N THR A 101 -1.51 8.35 6.91
CA THR A 101 -2.38 9.43 6.46
C THR A 101 -1.57 10.71 6.25
N MET A 102 -2.08 11.58 5.37
CA MET A 102 -1.57 12.93 5.18
C MET A 102 -2.75 13.88 5.10
N GLN A 103 -3.34 14.23 6.26
CA GLN A 103 -4.47 15.15 6.30
C GLN A 103 -4.07 16.58 5.92
N HIS A 104 -2.82 16.95 6.22
CA HIS A 104 -2.26 18.25 5.90
C HIS A 104 -0.90 18.08 5.22
N VAL A 105 -0.51 19.06 4.39
CA VAL A 105 0.76 19.01 3.67
C VAL A 105 1.95 18.80 4.62
N LYS A 106 1.92 19.45 5.79
CA LYS A 106 3.00 19.31 6.78
C LYS A 106 3.17 17.89 7.32
N ASP A 107 2.14 17.04 7.20
CA ASP A 107 2.20 15.67 7.72
C ASP A 107 3.22 14.83 6.96
N ARG A 108 3.61 15.24 5.76
CA ARG A 108 4.66 14.56 5.00
C ARG A 108 5.98 14.47 5.76
N LEU A 109 6.23 15.41 6.65
CA LEU A 109 7.46 15.44 7.44
C LEU A 109 7.56 14.28 8.43
N ASN A 110 6.44 13.66 8.78
CA ASN A 110 6.42 12.49 9.65
C ASN A 110 7.11 11.28 9.01
N TYR A 111 7.29 11.31 7.70
CA TYR A 111 7.90 10.23 6.92
C TYR A 111 9.31 10.57 6.46
N GLN A 112 9.86 11.68 6.93
CA GLN A 112 11.20 12.12 6.56
C GLN A 112 12.25 11.13 7.07
N GLY A 113 13.20 10.80 6.21
CA GLY A 113 14.27 9.87 6.57
C GLY A 113 13.90 8.39 6.49
N LEU A 114 12.65 8.07 6.13
CA LEU A 114 12.21 6.69 5.96
C LEU A 114 12.32 6.29 4.48
N ALA A 115 12.62 5.03 4.25
CA ALA A 115 12.71 4.48 2.90
C ALA A 115 11.73 3.32 2.76
N TYR A 116 10.99 3.30 1.65
CA TYR A 116 10.01 2.26 1.37
C TYR A 116 10.28 1.65 0.00
N ASP A 117 10.01 0.35 -0.12
CA ASP A 117 10.14 -0.37 -1.38
C ASP A 117 8.86 -0.30 -2.21
N PHE A 118 7.75 0.06 -1.59
CA PHE A 118 6.45 0.21 -2.23
C PHE A 118 5.70 1.35 -1.56
N ILE A 119 5.10 2.24 -2.36
CA ILE A 119 4.20 3.28 -1.85
C ILE A 119 2.92 3.25 -2.68
N GLY A 120 1.78 3.12 -2.02
CA GLY A 120 0.48 3.20 -2.64
C GLY A 120 -0.30 4.39 -2.12
N PHE A 121 -0.93 5.14 -3.03
CA PHE A 121 -1.84 6.22 -2.68
C PHE A 121 -3.25 5.80 -3.08
N ASP A 122 -4.04 5.42 -2.10
CA ASP A 122 -5.44 5.10 -2.36
C ASP A 122 -6.24 6.40 -2.40
N GLU A 123 -7.03 6.57 -3.46
CA GLU A 123 -7.76 7.82 -3.71
C GLU A 123 -6.79 9.00 -3.94
N LEU A 124 -5.90 8.85 -4.92
CA LEU A 124 -4.84 9.84 -5.20
C LEU A 124 -5.35 11.26 -5.38
N THR A 125 -6.53 11.44 -5.94
CA THR A 125 -7.11 12.77 -6.18
C THR A 125 -7.32 13.59 -4.91
N HIS A 126 -7.32 12.93 -3.74
CA HIS A 126 -7.44 13.60 -2.45
C HIS A 126 -6.11 14.18 -1.96
N PHE A 127 -5.00 13.83 -2.59
CA PHE A 127 -3.67 14.28 -2.19
C PHE A 127 -3.22 15.46 -3.06
N THR A 128 -2.40 16.34 -2.46
CA THR A 128 -1.78 17.43 -3.22
C THR A 128 -0.56 16.91 -3.97
N TRP A 129 -0.15 17.64 -5.04
CA TRP A 129 1.08 17.34 -5.76
C TRP A 129 2.30 17.35 -4.83
N GLU A 130 2.33 18.28 -3.88
CA GLU A 130 3.43 18.41 -2.92
C GLU A 130 3.55 17.16 -2.03
N GLU A 131 2.43 16.64 -1.54
CA GLU A 131 2.41 15.41 -0.74
C GLU A 131 2.89 14.22 -1.55
N TYR A 132 2.36 14.06 -2.75
CA TYR A 132 2.70 12.96 -3.63
C TYR A 132 4.17 13.00 -4.05
N SER A 133 4.67 14.14 -4.51
CA SER A 133 6.02 14.25 -5.01
C SER A 133 7.08 14.08 -3.92
N TYR A 134 6.77 14.50 -2.70
CA TYR A 134 7.67 14.25 -1.56
C TYR A 134 7.84 12.76 -1.32
N MET A 135 6.75 12.01 -1.28
CA MET A 135 6.83 10.56 -1.06
C MET A 135 7.51 9.85 -2.22
N PHE A 136 7.32 10.34 -3.44
CA PHE A 136 8.03 9.82 -4.58
C PHE A 136 9.55 9.94 -4.41
N SER A 137 10.03 11.07 -3.88
CA SER A 137 11.46 11.27 -3.63
C SER A 137 12.01 10.31 -2.57
N VAL A 138 11.19 9.90 -1.62
CA VAL A 138 11.60 8.92 -0.60
C VAL A 138 11.86 7.55 -1.23
N ILE A 139 11.06 7.16 -2.21
CA ILE A 139 11.26 5.89 -2.91
C ILE A 139 12.56 5.90 -3.72
N VAL A 140 12.82 6.99 -4.43
CA VAL A 140 14.00 7.08 -5.28
C VAL A 140 15.28 6.80 -4.50
N GLN A 141 15.29 7.11 -3.21
CA GLN A 141 16.43 6.83 -2.34
C GLN A 141 16.57 5.35 -1.98
N ALA A 142 15.50 4.58 -2.12
CA ALA A 142 15.50 3.17 -1.74
C ALA A 142 15.96 2.22 -2.85
N ASP A 143 16.08 2.70 -4.06
CA ASP A 143 16.62 1.97 -5.22
C ASP A 143 15.81 0.74 -5.66
N ARG A 144 14.52 0.67 -5.26
CA ARG A 144 13.64 -0.44 -5.66
C ARG A 144 12.20 -0.05 -5.63
N GLU A 145 11.65 0.31 -6.75
CA GLU A 145 10.50 1.03 -6.53
C GLU A 145 9.38 0.85 -7.46
N HIS A 146 8.21 0.67 -6.91
CA HIS A 146 6.96 0.85 -7.60
C HIS A 146 6.08 1.77 -6.79
N VAL A 147 5.68 2.89 -7.38
CA VAL A 147 4.65 3.75 -6.82
C VAL A 147 3.34 3.40 -7.48
N TYR A 148 2.34 3.07 -6.69
CA TYR A 148 1.00 2.75 -7.18
C TYR A 148 0.00 3.79 -6.66
N THR A 149 -0.82 4.28 -7.52
CA THR A 149 -1.81 5.32 -7.20
C THR A 149 -3.22 4.93 -7.63
#